data_ed60bb5dd8483bb3a345358b3ee75f7d
#
_entry.id   ed60bb5dd8483bb3a345358b3ee75f7d
#
_cell.length_a   1.000
_cell.length_b   1.000
_cell.length_c   1.000
_cell.angle_alpha   90.00
_cell.angle_beta   90.00
_cell.angle_gamma   90.00
#
_symmetry.space_group_name_H-M   'P 1'
#
loop_
_entity.id
_entity.type
_entity.pdbx_description
1 polymer ?
#
loop_
_entity_poly.entity_id
_entity_poly.type
_entity_poly.pdbx_seq_one_letter_code
_entity_poly.pdbx_strand_id
1 'polypeptide(L)'
;MQRALIRLGSEQSLGRLVNLAPRFACQALELDRAMLLHISGNSIVSGTAWWGGDQIAASDFARFLRAAHPQLTSCPPEFEAVQRQLPILVTNAQKRDDVYRPLVHAARSEAYVVAPMIRGDRVIGLLHADRYPVVDRHLDVLDRDLLWTFATGLADLIDRAAARGLQGSAWRQDAEPADEVPAAAVGPSAVSPSSGPLTLLTSREHEVLALLAEGASNATIASRLVISEATVKSHVRHILRKLRAANRTEAVIRYQTLVAGNDR
;
A
#
# COMPACT_ATOMS: atom_id res chain seq x y z
N MET A 1 -1.89 -11.92 9.50
CA MET A 1 -0.91 -12.44 8.54
C MET A 1 -1.34 -13.77 7.92
N GLN A 2 -1.46 -14.89 8.66
CA GLN A 2 -1.80 -16.21 8.10
C GLN A 2 -3.09 -16.21 7.23
N ARG A 3 -4.17 -15.58 7.69
CA ARG A 3 -5.42 -15.47 6.92
C ARG A 3 -5.22 -14.75 5.58
N ALA A 4 -4.35 -13.75 5.52
CA ALA A 4 -4.04 -13.02 4.28
C ALA A 4 -3.34 -13.92 3.27
N LEU A 5 -2.34 -14.70 3.71
CA LEU A 5 -1.63 -15.66 2.86
C LEU A 5 -2.56 -16.79 2.37
N ILE A 6 -3.45 -17.30 3.24
CA ILE A 6 -4.46 -18.30 2.82
C ILE A 6 -5.36 -17.74 1.71
N ARG A 7 -5.87 -16.50 1.85
CA ARG A 7 -6.71 -15.87 0.85
C ARG A 7 -5.96 -15.62 -0.46
N LEU A 8 -4.70 -15.14 -0.39
CA LEU A 8 -3.85 -15.01 -1.57
C LEU A 8 -3.62 -16.37 -2.25
N GLY A 9 -3.43 -17.44 -1.47
CA GLY A 9 -3.22 -18.79 -2.00
C GLY A 9 -4.45 -19.40 -2.71
N SER A 10 -5.65 -18.85 -2.51
CA SER A 10 -6.86 -19.25 -3.23
C SER A 10 -7.02 -18.57 -4.59
N GLU A 11 -6.18 -17.59 -4.93
CA GLU A 11 -6.23 -16.93 -6.23
C GLU A 11 -5.87 -17.91 -7.36
N GLN A 12 -6.68 -17.87 -8.42
CA GLN A 12 -6.54 -18.78 -9.56
C GLN A 12 -5.58 -18.25 -10.62
N SER A 13 -5.12 -17.01 -10.49
CA SER A 13 -4.23 -16.37 -11.43
C SER A 13 -2.99 -15.84 -10.69
N LEU A 14 -1.80 -16.16 -11.20
CA LEU A 14 -0.55 -15.62 -10.68
C LEU A 14 -0.52 -14.08 -10.75
N GLY A 15 -1.06 -13.49 -11.83
CA GLY A 15 -1.18 -12.04 -11.98
C GLY A 15 -2.03 -11.41 -10.88
N ARG A 16 -3.20 -11.98 -10.57
CA ARG A 16 -4.05 -11.50 -9.47
C ARG A 16 -3.37 -11.66 -8.12
N LEU A 17 -2.71 -12.78 -7.86
CA LEU A 17 -1.97 -13.00 -6.63
C LEU A 17 -0.92 -11.90 -6.42
N VAL A 18 -0.10 -11.64 -7.45
CA VAL A 18 0.96 -10.61 -7.42
C VAL A 18 0.36 -9.21 -7.23
N ASN A 19 -0.71 -8.87 -7.94
CA ASN A 19 -1.34 -7.56 -7.85
C ASN A 19 -2.00 -7.31 -6.50
N LEU A 20 -2.56 -8.33 -5.85
CA LEU A 20 -3.20 -8.21 -4.56
C LEU A 20 -2.21 -8.26 -3.38
N ALA A 21 -1.04 -8.85 -3.56
CA ALA A 21 -0.07 -9.07 -2.49
C ALA A 21 0.29 -7.80 -1.69
N PRO A 22 0.58 -6.62 -2.31
CA PRO A 22 0.86 -5.40 -1.54
C PRO A 22 -0.30 -4.98 -0.65
N ARG A 23 -1.54 -5.05 -1.15
CA ARG A 23 -2.75 -4.75 -0.37
C ARG A 23 -2.88 -5.67 0.84
N PHE A 24 -2.71 -6.97 0.63
CA PHE A 24 -2.82 -7.95 1.71
C PHE A 24 -1.70 -7.82 2.73
N ALA A 25 -0.48 -7.46 2.31
CA ALA A 25 0.61 -7.14 3.23
C ALA A 25 0.24 -5.96 4.14
N CYS A 26 -0.22 -4.85 3.56
CA CYS A 26 -0.65 -3.68 4.32
C CYS A 26 -1.77 -4.00 5.31
N GLN A 27 -2.81 -4.73 4.87
CA GLN A 27 -3.94 -5.09 5.72
C GLN A 27 -3.55 -6.04 6.87
N ALA A 28 -2.62 -6.96 6.60
CA ALA A 28 -2.20 -7.98 7.58
C ALA A 28 -1.21 -7.46 8.62
N LEU A 29 -0.42 -6.44 8.25
CA LEU A 29 0.68 -5.90 9.05
C LEU A 29 0.43 -4.45 9.51
N GLU A 30 -0.75 -3.91 9.22
CA GLU A 30 -1.14 -2.54 9.57
C GLU A 30 -0.16 -1.48 9.02
N LEU A 31 0.29 -1.70 7.77
CA LEU A 31 1.14 -0.78 7.03
C LEU A 31 0.29 0.08 6.10
N ASP A 32 0.80 1.25 5.72
CA ASP A 32 0.04 2.20 4.90
C ASP A 32 0.25 2.00 3.42
N ARG A 33 1.47 1.64 3.02
CA ARG A 33 1.84 1.42 1.64
C ARG A 33 2.72 0.19 1.51
N ALA A 34 2.53 -0.53 0.42
CA ALA A 34 3.44 -1.60 0.04
C ALA A 34 3.58 -1.66 -1.48
N MET A 35 4.69 -2.19 -1.93
CA MET A 35 4.94 -2.52 -3.32
C MET A 35 5.72 -3.81 -3.44
N LEU A 36 5.39 -4.55 -4.47
CA LEU A 36 6.07 -5.77 -4.86
C LEU A 36 6.89 -5.47 -6.11
N LEU A 37 8.18 -5.68 -6.03
CA LEU A 37 9.13 -5.43 -7.10
C LEU A 37 9.65 -6.74 -7.67
N HIS A 38 9.64 -6.87 -8.98
CA HIS A 38 10.25 -7.98 -9.70
C HIS A 38 11.68 -7.68 -10.08
N ILE A 39 12.57 -8.63 -9.82
CA ILE A 39 13.98 -8.55 -10.17
C ILE A 39 14.27 -9.49 -11.33
N SER A 40 14.96 -8.99 -12.33
CA SER A 40 15.51 -9.79 -13.44
C SER A 40 16.98 -9.42 -13.65
N GLY A 41 17.87 -10.37 -13.36
CA GLY A 41 19.31 -10.09 -13.34
C GLY A 41 19.66 -9.02 -12.33
N ASN A 42 20.27 -7.93 -12.77
CA ASN A 42 20.67 -6.79 -11.94
C ASN A 42 19.66 -5.61 -12.01
N SER A 43 18.44 -5.83 -12.48
CA SER A 43 17.47 -4.75 -12.69
C SER A 43 16.16 -5.01 -11.98
N ILE A 44 15.55 -3.94 -11.46
CA ILE A 44 14.15 -3.92 -11.05
C ILE A 44 13.33 -3.62 -12.30
N VAL A 45 12.59 -4.62 -12.81
CA VAL A 45 11.98 -4.54 -14.14
C VAL A 45 10.50 -4.20 -14.12
N SER A 46 9.83 -4.47 -13.02
CA SER A 46 8.40 -4.17 -12.87
C SER A 46 7.99 -4.18 -11.39
N GLY A 47 6.80 -3.72 -11.11
CA GLY A 47 6.26 -3.76 -9.78
C GLY A 47 4.78 -3.45 -9.74
N THR A 48 4.13 -3.89 -8.66
CA THR A 48 2.78 -3.52 -8.28
C THR A 48 2.81 -2.79 -6.97
N ALA A 49 1.93 -1.81 -6.78
CA ALA A 49 1.88 -1.00 -5.57
C ALA A 49 0.45 -0.89 -5.05
N TRP A 50 0.33 -0.79 -3.73
CA TRP A 50 -0.92 -0.44 -3.06
C TRP A 50 -0.64 0.63 -1.99
N TRP A 51 -1.39 1.73 -2.05
CA TRP A 51 -1.27 2.86 -1.13
C TRP A 51 -2.65 3.14 -0.53
N GLY A 52 -2.82 2.83 0.71
CA GLY A 52 -4.04 2.85 1.49
C GLY A 52 -5.07 3.93 1.16
N GLY A 53 -5.84 3.74 0.09
CA GLY A 53 -6.87 4.65 -0.37
C GLY A 53 -6.46 5.60 -1.49
N ASP A 54 -5.18 5.66 -1.88
CA ASP A 54 -4.71 6.46 -3.03
C ASP A 54 -4.15 5.56 -4.14
N GLN A 55 -5.06 4.89 -4.85
CA GLN A 55 -4.70 3.98 -5.94
C GLN A 55 -4.16 4.71 -7.17
N ILE A 56 -4.52 5.97 -7.36
CA ILE A 56 -3.98 6.79 -8.46
C ILE A 56 -2.48 7.00 -8.23
N ALA A 57 -2.10 7.45 -7.04
CA ALA A 57 -0.69 7.61 -6.68
C ALA A 57 0.08 6.28 -6.72
N ALA A 58 -0.54 5.16 -6.30
CA ALA A 58 0.06 3.84 -6.41
C ALA A 58 0.31 3.44 -7.87
N SER A 59 -0.64 3.68 -8.76
CA SER A 59 -0.52 3.39 -10.20
C SER A 59 0.52 4.27 -10.87
N ASP A 60 0.57 5.57 -10.55
CA ASP A 60 1.57 6.51 -11.06
C ASP A 60 2.97 6.12 -10.62
N PHE A 61 3.12 5.70 -9.36
CA PHE A 61 4.37 5.23 -8.82
C PHE A 61 4.83 3.92 -9.49
N ALA A 62 3.94 2.96 -9.69
CA ALA A 62 4.25 1.73 -10.41
C ALA A 62 4.65 2.00 -11.88
N ARG A 63 4.02 3.00 -12.53
CA ARG A 63 4.40 3.46 -13.87
C ARG A 63 5.79 4.10 -13.88
N PHE A 64 6.08 4.94 -12.89
CA PHE A 64 7.41 5.52 -12.72
C PHE A 64 8.50 4.44 -12.58
N LEU A 65 8.28 3.43 -11.74
CA LEU A 65 9.20 2.30 -11.58
C LEU A 65 9.46 1.55 -12.90
N ARG A 66 8.40 1.27 -13.65
CA ARG A 66 8.52 0.62 -14.95
C ARG A 66 9.31 1.45 -15.97
N ALA A 67 9.19 2.76 -15.92
CA ALA A 67 9.94 3.65 -16.81
C ALA A 67 11.41 3.81 -16.38
N ALA A 68 11.67 3.84 -15.07
CA ALA A 68 13.00 4.08 -14.53
C ALA A 68 13.93 2.88 -14.63
N HIS A 69 13.40 1.64 -14.56
CA HIS A 69 14.18 0.38 -14.59
C HIS A 69 15.48 0.47 -13.78
N PRO A 70 15.42 0.81 -12.48
CA PRO A 70 16.63 1.06 -11.72
C PRO A 70 17.48 -0.21 -11.62
N GLN A 71 18.81 -0.03 -11.74
CA GLN A 71 19.75 -1.10 -11.50
C GLN A 71 19.84 -1.35 -9.98
N LEU A 72 19.91 -2.60 -9.57
CA LEU A 72 20.07 -2.95 -8.14
C LEU A 72 21.32 -2.32 -7.52
N THR A 73 22.41 -2.23 -8.28
CA THR A 73 23.66 -1.57 -7.85
C THR A 73 23.48 -0.08 -7.57
N SER A 74 22.44 0.56 -8.12
CA SER A 74 22.07 1.94 -7.83
C SER A 74 21.11 2.07 -6.65
N CYS A 75 20.74 0.96 -6.04
CA CYS A 75 19.79 0.84 -4.93
C CYS A 75 20.46 0.06 -3.76
N PRO A 76 21.40 0.68 -3.02
CA PRO A 76 22.22 -0.06 -2.06
C PRO A 76 21.45 -0.89 -1.01
N PRO A 77 20.38 -0.42 -0.36
CA PRO A 77 19.62 -1.24 0.58
C PRO A 77 18.96 -2.45 -0.10
N GLU A 78 18.40 -2.26 -1.31
CA GLU A 78 17.80 -3.33 -2.11
C GLU A 78 18.84 -4.34 -2.57
N PHE A 79 19.99 -3.84 -2.99
CA PHE A 79 21.14 -4.68 -3.37
C PHE A 79 21.64 -5.50 -2.18
N GLU A 80 21.80 -4.88 -1.00
CA GLU A 80 22.17 -5.58 0.23
C GLU A 80 21.15 -6.64 0.62
N ALA A 81 19.85 -6.32 0.54
CA ALA A 81 18.78 -7.27 0.83
C ALA A 81 18.84 -8.51 -0.09
N VAL A 82 19.15 -8.30 -1.37
CA VAL A 82 19.32 -9.39 -2.34
C VAL A 82 20.59 -10.21 -2.06
N GLN A 83 21.72 -9.55 -1.79
CA GLN A 83 23.00 -10.23 -1.58
C GLN A 83 23.01 -11.05 -0.29
N ARG A 84 22.47 -10.49 0.79
CA ARG A 84 22.42 -11.16 2.09
C ARG A 84 21.20 -12.07 2.27
N GLN A 85 20.22 -11.95 1.39
CA GLN A 85 18.93 -12.62 1.51
C GLN A 85 18.25 -12.33 2.87
N LEU A 86 18.40 -11.10 3.37
CA LEU A 86 17.88 -10.64 4.65
C LEU A 86 17.06 -9.34 4.48
N PRO A 87 16.05 -9.11 5.31
CA PRO A 87 15.29 -7.88 5.27
C PRO A 87 16.09 -6.70 5.81
N ILE A 88 15.92 -5.53 5.22
CA ILE A 88 16.57 -4.28 5.62
C ILE A 88 15.51 -3.27 6.06
N LEU A 89 15.74 -2.64 7.22
CA LEU A 89 15.00 -1.47 7.68
C LEU A 89 15.82 -0.22 7.35
N VAL A 90 15.29 0.64 6.50
CA VAL A 90 15.90 1.92 6.14
C VAL A 90 15.19 3.03 6.91
N THR A 91 15.93 3.77 7.72
CA THR A 91 15.43 4.92 8.47
C THR A 91 16.05 6.21 7.93
N ASN A 92 15.37 7.35 8.15
CA ASN A 92 15.81 8.66 7.65
C ASN A 92 16.08 8.68 6.13
N ALA A 93 15.28 7.94 5.37
CA ALA A 93 15.50 7.70 3.94
C ALA A 93 15.69 8.99 3.12
N GLN A 94 14.94 10.06 3.45
CA GLN A 94 15.05 11.37 2.77
C GLN A 94 16.42 12.05 2.93
N LYS A 95 17.18 11.68 3.95
CA LYS A 95 18.48 12.27 4.28
C LYS A 95 19.66 11.38 3.91
N ARG A 96 19.41 10.18 3.41
CA ARG A 96 20.45 9.21 3.05
C ARG A 96 20.96 9.45 1.63
N ASP A 97 22.23 9.22 1.43
CA ASP A 97 22.88 9.26 0.11
C ASP A 97 23.00 7.87 -0.52
N ASP A 98 22.90 6.83 0.32
CA ASP A 98 22.97 5.41 -0.07
C ASP A 98 21.59 4.79 -0.34
N VAL A 99 20.66 5.56 -0.90
CA VAL A 99 19.35 5.11 -1.37
C VAL A 99 19.12 5.57 -2.80
N TYR A 100 18.25 4.88 -3.52
CA TYR A 100 17.84 5.35 -4.85
C TYR A 100 16.91 6.56 -4.70
N ARG A 101 17.50 7.76 -4.70
CA ARG A 101 16.80 9.03 -4.44
C ARG A 101 15.55 9.25 -5.26
N PRO A 102 15.51 8.95 -6.59
CA PRO A 102 14.28 9.15 -7.36
C PRO A 102 13.09 8.38 -6.79
N LEU A 103 13.32 7.15 -6.30
CA LEU A 103 12.28 6.32 -5.68
C LEU A 103 11.82 6.90 -4.34
N VAL A 104 12.77 7.20 -3.48
CA VAL A 104 12.52 7.73 -2.12
C VAL A 104 11.79 9.07 -2.19
N HIS A 105 12.19 9.96 -3.12
CA HIS A 105 11.55 11.26 -3.33
C HIS A 105 10.14 11.11 -3.89
N ALA A 106 9.96 10.27 -4.91
CA ALA A 106 8.63 10.03 -5.50
C ALA A 106 7.65 9.43 -4.47
N ALA A 107 8.12 8.51 -3.64
CA ALA A 107 7.34 7.91 -2.57
C ALA A 107 7.21 8.82 -1.34
N ARG A 108 8.07 9.83 -1.16
CA ARG A 108 8.18 10.64 0.06
C ARG A 108 8.37 9.79 1.32
N SER A 109 9.04 8.65 1.20
CA SER A 109 9.24 7.74 2.32
C SER A 109 10.25 8.30 3.30
N GLU A 110 9.90 8.41 4.58
CA GLU A 110 10.84 8.77 5.66
C GLU A 110 11.62 7.55 6.15
N ALA A 111 10.96 6.42 6.17
CA ALA A 111 11.52 5.11 6.46
C ALA A 111 10.78 4.05 5.65
N TYR A 112 11.45 2.96 5.31
CA TYR A 112 10.82 1.82 4.65
C TYR A 112 11.52 0.51 5.04
N VAL A 113 10.80 -0.58 4.90
CA VAL A 113 11.35 -1.92 4.97
C VAL A 113 11.42 -2.51 3.58
N VAL A 114 12.52 -3.18 3.27
CA VAL A 114 12.66 -4.03 2.08
C VAL A 114 12.88 -5.47 2.52
N ALA A 115 12.04 -6.38 2.05
CA ALA A 115 12.10 -7.81 2.37
C ALA A 115 12.28 -8.62 1.09
N PRO A 116 13.34 -9.45 0.98
CA PRO A 116 13.56 -10.28 -0.18
C PRO A 116 12.56 -11.44 -0.21
N MET A 117 12.04 -11.73 -1.39
CA MET A 117 11.26 -12.93 -1.68
C MET A 117 12.18 -13.99 -2.26
N ILE A 118 12.40 -15.05 -1.51
CA ILE A 118 13.41 -16.05 -1.82
C ILE A 118 12.72 -17.31 -2.34
N ARG A 119 13.25 -17.85 -3.43
CA ARG A 119 12.86 -19.14 -4.01
C ARG A 119 14.09 -19.99 -4.24
N GLY A 120 14.20 -21.08 -3.47
CA GLY A 120 15.44 -21.84 -3.42
C GLY A 120 16.60 -21.00 -2.92
N ASP A 121 17.61 -20.81 -3.75
CA ASP A 121 18.80 -19.99 -3.50
C ASP A 121 18.73 -18.59 -4.17
N ARG A 122 17.60 -18.25 -4.79
CA ARG A 122 17.46 -17.03 -5.60
C ARG A 122 16.43 -16.09 -5.03
N VAL A 123 16.73 -14.79 -5.07
CA VAL A 123 15.74 -13.74 -4.83
C VAL A 123 14.98 -13.49 -6.13
N ILE A 124 13.65 -13.67 -6.08
CA ILE A 124 12.74 -13.48 -7.22
C ILE A 124 12.10 -12.10 -7.25
N GLY A 125 12.16 -11.37 -6.15
CA GLY A 125 11.59 -10.05 -6.02
C GLY A 125 11.81 -9.47 -4.64
N LEU A 126 11.35 -8.23 -4.44
CA LEU A 126 11.40 -7.53 -3.16
C LEU A 126 10.01 -7.05 -2.79
N LEU A 127 9.64 -7.21 -1.53
CA LEU A 127 8.45 -6.58 -0.96
C LEU A 127 8.90 -5.38 -0.13
N HIS A 128 8.51 -4.18 -0.56
CA HIS A 128 8.70 -2.94 0.17
C HIS A 128 7.44 -2.57 0.91
N ALA A 129 7.59 -1.95 2.08
CA ALA A 129 6.47 -1.33 2.77
C ALA A 129 6.93 -0.16 3.64
N ASP A 130 6.02 0.79 3.83
CA ASP A 130 6.24 1.90 4.74
C ASP A 130 4.96 2.32 5.47
N ARG A 131 5.14 3.26 6.41
CA ARG A 131 4.07 4.00 7.06
C ARG A 131 4.11 5.42 6.58
N TYR A 132 3.06 5.84 5.88
CA TYR A 132 2.98 7.20 5.36
C TYR A 132 1.52 7.71 5.33
N PRO A 133 1.26 8.92 5.85
CA PRO A 133 2.19 9.72 6.68
C PRO A 133 2.46 9.03 8.02
N VAL A 134 3.62 9.28 8.61
CA VAL A 134 3.94 8.75 9.95
C VAL A 134 3.08 9.52 10.97
N VAL A 135 2.07 8.87 11.52
CA VAL A 135 1.11 9.51 12.44
C VAL A 135 1.24 8.94 13.85
N ASP A 136 1.25 7.62 13.98
CA ASP A 136 1.15 6.96 15.30
C ASP A 136 2.47 6.36 15.78
N ARG A 137 3.20 5.70 14.90
CA ARG A 137 4.51 5.11 15.20
C ARG A 137 5.39 5.00 13.97
N HIS A 138 6.68 5.05 14.18
CA HIS A 138 7.67 4.75 13.15
C HIS A 138 7.75 3.25 12.88
N LEU A 139 8.31 2.91 11.71
CA LEU A 139 8.71 1.52 11.44
C LEU A 139 9.79 1.08 12.40
N ASP A 140 9.73 -0.18 12.81
CA ASP A 140 10.70 -0.79 13.71
C ASP A 140 11.16 -2.18 13.22
N VAL A 141 11.98 -2.83 14.03
CA VAL A 141 12.53 -4.16 13.73
C VAL A 141 11.43 -5.21 13.64
N LEU A 142 10.34 -5.07 14.41
CA LEU A 142 9.21 -5.98 14.34
C LEU A 142 8.47 -5.88 13.01
N ASP A 143 8.25 -4.65 12.51
CA ASP A 143 7.66 -4.44 11.17
C ASP A 143 8.52 -5.10 10.09
N ARG A 144 9.85 -4.97 10.19
CA ARG A 144 10.81 -5.62 9.29
C ARG A 144 10.65 -7.14 9.28
N ASP A 145 10.63 -7.74 10.45
CA ASP A 145 10.60 -9.21 10.60
C ASP A 145 9.22 -9.77 10.19
N LEU A 146 8.15 -9.05 10.49
CA LEU A 146 6.80 -9.41 10.05
C LEU A 146 6.65 -9.30 8.52
N LEU A 147 7.19 -8.24 7.91
CA LEU A 147 7.17 -8.09 6.45
C LEU A 147 7.97 -9.21 5.77
N TRP A 148 9.11 -9.58 6.34
CA TRP A 148 9.92 -10.68 5.83
C TRP A 148 9.20 -12.02 5.92
N THR A 149 8.54 -12.30 7.06
CA THR A 149 7.72 -13.50 7.21
C THR A 149 6.60 -13.55 6.17
N PHE A 150 5.96 -12.41 5.88
CA PHE A 150 4.95 -12.32 4.84
C PHE A 150 5.56 -12.54 3.44
N ALA A 151 6.70 -11.93 3.15
CA ALA A 151 7.41 -12.07 1.88
C ALA A 151 7.84 -13.50 1.59
N THR A 152 8.29 -14.23 2.62
CA THR A 152 8.63 -15.67 2.54
C THR A 152 7.40 -16.50 2.18
N GLY A 153 6.30 -16.32 2.91
CA GLY A 153 5.04 -17.01 2.59
C GLY A 153 4.49 -16.67 1.21
N LEU A 154 4.66 -15.42 0.77
CA LEU A 154 4.27 -14.98 -0.56
C LEU A 154 5.12 -15.65 -1.66
N ALA A 155 6.44 -15.77 -1.45
CA ALA A 155 7.34 -16.47 -2.38
C ALA A 155 6.90 -17.93 -2.58
N ASP A 156 6.54 -18.63 -1.50
CA ASP A 156 6.02 -20.00 -1.54
C ASP A 156 4.69 -20.10 -2.31
N LEU A 157 3.81 -19.09 -2.18
CA LEU A 157 2.55 -19.06 -2.92
C LEU A 157 2.79 -18.85 -4.41
N ILE A 158 3.69 -17.94 -4.78
CA ILE A 158 4.09 -17.69 -6.18
C ILE A 158 4.69 -18.96 -6.80
N ASP A 159 5.55 -19.66 -6.07
CA ASP A 159 6.15 -20.90 -6.54
C ASP A 159 5.11 -21.99 -6.80
N ARG A 160 4.22 -22.21 -5.83
CA ARG A 160 3.11 -23.17 -5.97
C ARG A 160 2.17 -22.81 -7.11
N ALA A 161 1.89 -21.52 -7.32
CA ALA A 161 1.07 -21.06 -8.42
C ALA A 161 1.73 -21.31 -9.78
N ALA A 162 3.04 -21.03 -9.89
CA ALA A 162 3.82 -21.32 -11.08
C ALA A 162 3.88 -22.82 -11.39
N ALA A 163 4.10 -23.66 -10.36
CA ALA A 163 4.13 -25.12 -10.51
C ALA A 163 2.77 -25.73 -10.94
N ARG A 164 1.65 -25.08 -10.60
CA ARG A 164 0.30 -25.48 -11.04
C ARG A 164 -0.01 -25.08 -12.47
N GLY A 165 0.93 -24.48 -13.20
CA GLY A 165 0.71 -24.00 -14.56
C GLY A 165 -0.30 -22.84 -14.62
N LEU A 166 -0.50 -22.13 -13.52
CA LEU A 166 -1.30 -20.90 -13.51
C LEU A 166 -0.57 -19.88 -14.37
N GLN A 167 -0.78 -19.98 -15.69
CA GLN A 167 -0.20 -19.07 -16.66
C GLN A 167 -0.87 -17.71 -16.51
N GLY A 168 -0.07 -16.76 -16.20
CA GLY A 168 -0.32 -15.35 -16.37
C GLY A 168 1.07 -14.75 -16.41
N SER A 169 1.29 -13.79 -17.29
CA SER A 169 2.52 -13.00 -17.28
C SER A 169 2.52 -12.13 -16.02
N ALA A 170 2.65 -12.77 -14.84
CA ALA A 170 2.57 -12.08 -13.54
C ALA A 170 3.52 -10.88 -13.47
N TRP A 171 4.55 -10.93 -14.30
CA TRP A 171 5.60 -9.93 -14.41
C TRP A 171 5.62 -9.26 -15.79
N ARG A 172 4.73 -9.64 -16.73
CA ARG A 172 4.62 -8.98 -18.03
C ARG A 172 3.63 -7.81 -17.97
N GLN A 173 3.80 -6.87 -18.85
CA GLN A 173 3.38 -5.49 -18.91
C GLN A 173 1.86 -5.17 -18.84
N ASP A 174 0.99 -6.17 -18.71
CA ASP A 174 -0.45 -6.02 -18.86
C ASP A 174 -1.19 -6.25 -17.53
N ALA A 175 -0.66 -5.73 -16.43
CA ALA A 175 -1.46 -5.55 -15.23
C ALA A 175 -2.40 -4.37 -15.49
N GLU A 176 -3.55 -4.63 -16.10
CA GLU A 176 -4.69 -3.73 -15.95
C GLU A 176 -4.88 -3.44 -14.45
N PRO A 177 -5.22 -2.19 -14.10
CA PRO A 177 -5.51 -1.87 -12.71
C PRO A 177 -6.53 -2.89 -12.20
N ALA A 178 -6.30 -3.45 -11.03
CA ALA A 178 -7.24 -4.34 -10.37
C ALA A 178 -8.46 -3.50 -9.95
N ASP A 179 -9.27 -3.12 -10.93
CA ASP A 179 -10.62 -2.64 -10.77
C ASP A 179 -11.56 -3.75 -11.22
N GLU A 180 -12.42 -4.01 -10.34
CA GLU A 180 -13.76 -4.59 -10.39
C GLU A 180 -13.93 -5.72 -9.40
N VAL A 181 -14.16 -5.28 -8.16
CA VAL A 181 -15.29 -5.86 -7.43
C VAL A 181 -16.53 -5.34 -8.17
N PRO A 182 -17.45 -6.16 -8.63
CA PRO A 182 -18.62 -5.68 -9.36
C PRO A 182 -19.42 -4.76 -8.46
N ALA A 183 -19.32 -3.48 -8.69
CA ALA A 183 -20.28 -2.49 -8.25
C ALA A 183 -21.50 -2.67 -9.15
N ALA A 184 -22.59 -3.16 -8.57
CA ALA A 184 -23.88 -3.12 -9.22
C ALA A 184 -24.17 -1.69 -9.71
N ALA A 185 -24.38 -1.59 -11.00
CA ALA A 185 -25.02 -0.55 -11.76
C ALA A 185 -25.27 0.81 -11.08
N VAL A 186 -24.43 1.81 -11.42
CA VAL A 186 -24.87 3.20 -11.49
C VAL A 186 -24.27 3.83 -12.76
N GLY A 187 -25.16 4.37 -13.61
CA GLY A 187 -24.84 4.90 -14.92
C GLY A 187 -23.94 6.15 -14.92
N PRO A 188 -23.47 6.59 -16.12
CA PRO A 188 -22.48 7.62 -16.24
C PRO A 188 -23.10 9.00 -15.99
N SER A 189 -22.71 9.67 -14.91
CA SER A 189 -22.91 11.10 -14.75
C SER A 189 -21.60 11.84 -14.96
N ALA A 190 -21.60 12.70 -15.96
CA ALA A 190 -20.53 13.61 -16.29
C ALA A 190 -20.15 14.47 -15.06
N VAL A 191 -18.87 14.46 -14.68
CA VAL A 191 -18.36 15.30 -13.59
C VAL A 191 -17.68 16.52 -14.18
N SER A 192 -18.32 17.68 -13.98
CA SER A 192 -17.74 18.99 -14.21
C SER A 192 -16.66 19.31 -13.16
N PRO A 193 -15.64 20.10 -13.48
CA PRO A 193 -14.52 20.38 -12.58
C PRO A 193 -14.84 21.54 -11.62
N SER A 194 -15.41 21.21 -10.46
CA SER A 194 -15.45 22.11 -9.30
C SER A 194 -15.64 21.30 -8.02
N SER A 195 -14.60 20.59 -7.61
CA SER A 195 -14.69 19.64 -6.50
C SER A 195 -13.85 20.11 -5.30
N GLY A 196 -14.52 20.49 -4.22
CA GLY A 196 -13.88 20.84 -2.96
C GLY A 196 -13.25 19.64 -2.23
N PRO A 197 -12.50 19.84 -1.13
CA PRO A 197 -11.76 18.79 -0.41
C PRO A 197 -12.58 17.59 0.06
N LEU A 198 -13.90 17.73 0.22
CA LEU A 198 -14.80 16.63 0.62
C LEU A 198 -15.02 15.59 -0.49
N THR A 199 -14.89 15.96 -1.75
CA THR A 199 -15.02 15.01 -2.87
C THR A 199 -13.84 14.04 -2.98
N LEU A 200 -12.77 14.29 -2.22
CA LEU A 200 -11.62 13.39 -2.11
C LEU A 200 -11.85 12.22 -1.13
N LEU A 201 -12.89 12.28 -0.29
CA LEU A 201 -13.21 11.24 0.66
C LEU A 201 -14.10 10.17 0.01
N THR A 202 -13.82 8.90 0.30
CA THR A 202 -14.72 7.80 -0.05
C THR A 202 -15.99 7.84 0.79
N SER A 203 -17.08 7.20 0.36
CA SER A 203 -18.31 7.09 1.14
C SER A 203 -18.05 6.57 2.56
N ARG A 204 -17.15 5.59 2.69
CA ARG A 204 -16.80 5.01 3.99
C ARG A 204 -16.01 5.97 4.89
N GLU A 205 -15.13 6.77 4.32
CA GLU A 205 -14.42 7.82 5.05
C GLU A 205 -15.35 8.95 5.48
N HIS A 206 -16.37 9.27 4.67
CA HIS A 206 -17.44 10.19 5.06
C HIS A 206 -18.22 9.68 6.27
N GLU A 207 -18.64 8.41 6.28
CA GLU A 207 -19.35 7.81 7.40
C GLU A 207 -18.51 7.86 8.68
N VAL A 208 -17.22 7.50 8.59
CA VAL A 208 -16.30 7.56 9.73
C VAL A 208 -16.12 9.00 10.19
N LEU A 209 -15.96 9.96 9.28
CA LEU A 209 -15.74 11.37 9.61
C LEU A 209 -17.00 12.01 10.24
N ALA A 210 -18.20 11.65 9.79
CA ALA A 210 -19.45 12.07 10.40
C ALA A 210 -19.55 11.59 11.87
N LEU A 211 -19.23 10.32 12.12
CA LEU A 211 -19.21 9.77 13.48
C LEU A 211 -18.10 10.40 14.35
N LEU A 212 -16.95 10.74 13.76
CA LEU A 212 -15.90 11.52 14.45
C LEU A 212 -16.41 12.90 14.86
N ALA A 213 -17.19 13.56 14.00
CA ALA A 213 -17.77 14.86 14.26
C ALA A 213 -18.86 14.80 15.37
N GLU A 214 -19.54 13.66 15.51
CA GLU A 214 -20.42 13.37 16.66
C GLU A 214 -19.65 13.12 17.98
N GLY A 215 -18.32 13.07 17.95
CA GLY A 215 -17.49 12.77 19.12
C GLY A 215 -17.32 11.27 19.42
N ALA A 216 -17.74 10.37 18.52
CA ALA A 216 -17.66 8.94 18.73
C ALA A 216 -16.22 8.43 18.86
N SER A 217 -15.95 7.56 19.83
CA SER A 217 -14.65 6.88 19.96
C SER A 217 -14.42 5.86 18.83
N ASN A 218 -13.17 5.44 18.60
CA ASN A 218 -12.89 4.40 17.60
C ASN A 218 -13.64 3.09 17.89
N ALA A 219 -13.78 2.71 19.17
CA ALA A 219 -14.57 1.56 19.58
C ALA A 219 -16.05 1.72 19.21
N THR A 220 -16.62 2.89 19.44
CA THR A 220 -18.02 3.21 19.10
C THR A 220 -18.23 3.17 17.58
N ILE A 221 -17.30 3.76 16.82
CA ILE A 221 -17.34 3.74 15.35
C ILE A 221 -17.23 2.31 14.83
N ALA A 222 -16.29 1.52 15.37
CA ALA A 222 -16.12 0.12 15.02
C ALA A 222 -17.40 -0.69 15.20
N SER A 223 -18.07 -0.51 16.35
CA SER A 223 -19.35 -1.17 16.66
C SER A 223 -20.45 -0.73 15.71
N ARG A 224 -20.65 0.59 15.47
CA ARG A 224 -21.69 1.12 14.58
C ARG A 224 -21.52 0.70 13.13
N LEU A 225 -20.28 0.62 12.68
CA LEU A 225 -19.97 0.32 11.29
C LEU A 225 -19.66 -1.17 11.04
N VAL A 226 -19.73 -2.01 12.08
CA VAL A 226 -19.47 -3.47 12.04
C VAL A 226 -18.09 -3.79 11.44
N ILE A 227 -17.06 -3.09 11.92
CA ILE A 227 -15.64 -3.27 11.52
C ILE A 227 -14.75 -3.32 12.75
N SER A 228 -13.48 -3.67 12.59
CA SER A 228 -12.52 -3.65 13.68
C SER A 228 -12.08 -2.23 14.04
N GLU A 229 -11.67 -1.99 15.30
CA GLU A 229 -11.08 -0.70 15.70
C GLU A 229 -9.79 -0.39 14.90
N ALA A 230 -9.01 -1.40 14.52
CA ALA A 230 -7.86 -1.24 13.67
C ALA A 230 -8.26 -0.70 12.28
N THR A 231 -9.39 -1.17 11.73
CA THR A 231 -9.95 -0.65 10.48
C THR A 231 -10.40 0.80 10.63
N VAL A 232 -11.02 1.16 11.75
CA VAL A 232 -11.41 2.55 12.04
C VAL A 232 -10.17 3.45 12.13
N LYS A 233 -9.12 3.03 12.85
CA LYS A 233 -7.85 3.77 12.94
C LYS A 233 -7.26 4.01 11.54
N SER A 234 -7.32 3.02 10.66
CA SER A 234 -6.87 3.16 9.28
C SER A 234 -7.69 4.21 8.51
N HIS A 235 -9.03 4.17 8.60
CA HIS A 235 -9.88 5.18 7.99
C HIS A 235 -9.60 6.58 8.53
N VAL A 236 -9.47 6.74 9.86
CA VAL A 236 -9.12 8.02 10.48
C VAL A 236 -7.81 8.57 9.91
N ARG A 237 -6.79 7.73 9.82
CA ARG A 237 -5.49 8.11 9.24
C ARG A 237 -5.63 8.61 7.80
N HIS A 238 -6.42 7.93 6.98
CA HIS A 238 -6.67 8.35 5.59
C HIS A 238 -7.43 9.66 5.52
N ILE A 239 -8.42 9.87 6.39
CA ILE A 239 -9.16 11.12 6.50
C ILE A 239 -8.23 12.28 6.86
N LEU A 240 -7.38 12.11 7.88
CA LEU A 240 -6.39 13.12 8.29
C LEU A 240 -5.50 13.54 7.12
N ARG A 241 -4.99 12.57 6.37
CA ARG A 241 -4.15 12.82 5.19
C ARG A 241 -4.91 13.58 4.11
N LYS A 242 -6.11 13.12 3.73
CA LYS A 242 -6.91 13.72 2.66
C LYS A 242 -7.36 15.13 2.99
N LEU A 243 -7.72 15.37 4.24
CA LEU A 243 -8.07 16.70 4.75
C LEU A 243 -6.84 17.54 5.13
N ARG A 244 -5.61 17.00 5.04
CA ARG A 244 -4.35 17.63 5.49
C ARG A 244 -4.43 18.09 6.95
N ALA A 245 -5.15 17.36 7.80
CA ALA A 245 -5.34 17.66 9.22
C ALA A 245 -4.27 16.96 10.06
N ALA A 246 -3.68 17.66 11.02
CA ALA A 246 -2.65 17.12 11.90
C ALA A 246 -3.20 16.16 12.97
N ASN A 247 -4.48 16.28 13.32
CA ASN A 247 -5.14 15.45 14.31
C ASN A 247 -6.65 15.37 14.07
N ARG A 248 -7.34 14.46 14.82
CA ARG A 248 -8.77 14.22 14.65
C ARG A 248 -9.63 15.46 14.89
N THR A 249 -9.25 16.32 15.82
CA THR A 249 -9.98 17.55 16.14
C THR A 249 -9.94 18.53 14.95
N GLU A 250 -8.77 18.69 14.36
CA GLU A 250 -8.61 19.51 13.16
C GLU A 250 -9.38 18.93 11.96
N ALA A 251 -9.41 17.61 11.79
CA ALA A 251 -10.21 16.99 10.75
C ALA A 251 -11.71 17.27 10.91
N VAL A 252 -12.22 17.20 12.14
CA VAL A 252 -13.62 17.53 12.45
C VAL A 252 -13.92 19.01 12.18
N ILE A 253 -13.05 19.92 12.58
CA ILE A 253 -13.21 21.36 12.34
C ILE A 253 -13.26 21.63 10.82
N ARG A 254 -12.33 21.07 10.05
CA ARG A 254 -12.31 21.22 8.59
C ARG A 254 -13.57 20.66 7.94
N TYR A 255 -14.03 19.50 8.40
CA TYR A 255 -15.28 18.89 7.94
C TYR A 255 -16.49 19.81 8.17
N GLN A 256 -16.64 20.30 9.40
CA GLN A 256 -17.74 21.20 9.75
C GLN A 256 -17.73 22.50 8.93
N THR A 257 -16.54 23.08 8.70
CA THR A 257 -16.37 24.27 7.86
C THR A 257 -16.77 24.00 6.41
N LEU A 258 -16.43 22.83 5.87
CA LEU A 258 -16.73 22.46 4.50
C LEU A 258 -18.21 22.11 4.29
N VAL A 259 -18.86 21.50 5.29
CA VAL A 259 -20.30 21.21 5.26
C VAL A 259 -21.10 22.53 5.36
N ALA A 260 -20.72 23.42 6.29
CA ALA A 260 -21.39 24.72 6.46
C ALA A 260 -21.19 25.67 5.26
N GLY A 261 -20.11 25.47 4.47
CA GLY A 261 -19.85 26.26 3.24
C GLY A 261 -20.60 25.76 2.00
N ASN A 262 -21.18 24.57 2.04
CA ASN A 262 -21.91 23.98 0.91
C ASN A 262 -23.44 24.22 0.97
N ASP A 263 -23.92 24.81 2.08
CA ASP A 263 -25.33 25.18 2.28
C ASP A 263 -25.65 26.67 1.94
N ARG A 264 -24.76 27.32 1.16
CA ARG A 264 -24.98 28.69 0.69
C ARG A 264 -25.01 28.79 -0.82
#